data_0f9ba2a577c5fa1b846b4f38cda61129
#
_entry.id   0f9ba2a577c5fa1b846b4f38cda61129
#
_cell.length_a   1.000
_cell.length_b   1.000
_cell.length_c   1.000
_cell.angle_alpha   90.00
_cell.angle_beta   90.00
_cell.angle_gamma   90.00
#
_symmetry.space_group_name_H-M   'P 1'
#
loop_
_entity.id
_entity.type
_entity.pdbx_description
1 polymer ?
#
loop_
_entity_poly.entity_id
_entity_poly.type
_entity_poly.pdbx_seq_one_letter_code
_entity_poly.pdbx_strand_id
1 'polypeptide(L)'
;IREWLLPTLGQRPHDPLATHDGSIWWTGQYANRLGRLDPTTSAAHEYPLQTRNSGPHGLVHDAEANIWYTAMSVNRIGRFDSTTGIVTEYPMPDPQARGPHTPIFDQKGMLWFTLQSGMVGRLTPQTGEIKLSATPTANTYPYGIQVNSKGVPWYVDFRGNRIGSVDPVSMVIREYPLPDPAARPRRIAITPDDAVWYTDYARGYLGRFDPATGQVREWLSPGGKQSLPYG
;
A
#
# COMPACT_ATOMS: atom_id res chain seq x y z
N ILE A 1 8.12 22.72 12.03
CA ILE A 1 7.99 21.25 12.21
C ILE A 1 7.63 21.04 13.68
N ARG A 2 6.68 20.16 13.95
CA ARG A 2 6.33 19.68 15.28
C ARG A 2 6.57 18.19 15.34
N GLU A 3 7.17 17.72 16.43
CA GLU A 3 7.53 16.32 16.64
C GLU A 3 6.86 15.79 17.91
N TRP A 4 6.49 14.52 17.89
CA TRP A 4 5.91 13.81 19.04
C TRP A 4 6.74 12.59 19.38
N LEU A 5 7.09 12.45 20.63
CA LEU A 5 7.73 11.24 21.13
C LEU A 5 6.67 10.14 21.26
N LEU A 6 6.91 9.01 20.62
CA LEU A 6 6.01 7.85 20.70
C LEU A 6 6.27 7.02 21.96
N PRO A 7 5.22 6.39 22.57
CA PRO A 7 5.34 5.68 23.83
C PRO A 7 6.37 4.54 23.81
N THR A 8 6.40 3.72 22.74
CA THR A 8 7.37 2.64 22.59
C THR A 8 8.56 3.10 21.75
N LEU A 9 9.75 3.10 22.36
CA LEU A 9 10.99 3.45 21.67
C LEU A 9 11.41 2.36 20.66
N GLY A 10 12.06 2.78 19.57
CA GLY A 10 12.61 1.87 18.56
C GLY A 10 11.56 1.12 17.73
N GLN A 11 10.28 1.51 17.79
CA GLN A 11 9.21 0.82 17.10
C GLN A 11 9.24 0.93 15.58
N ARG A 12 10.05 1.84 15.03
CA ARG A 12 10.09 2.14 13.59
C ARG A 12 8.68 2.41 13.04
N PRO A 13 8.08 3.59 13.33
CA PRO A 13 6.84 3.99 12.68
C PRO A 13 7.06 4.00 11.18
N HIS A 14 6.18 3.32 10.42
CA HIS A 14 6.38 3.12 8.99
C HIS A 14 5.39 3.92 8.17
N ASP A 15 4.18 3.43 7.94
CA ASP A 15 3.20 4.17 7.16
C ASP A 15 2.28 5.00 8.08
N PRO A 16 2.08 6.31 7.81
CA PRO A 16 1.09 7.15 8.48
C PRO A 16 -0.25 7.13 7.74
N LEU A 17 -1.34 7.31 8.49
CA LEU A 17 -2.69 7.45 7.96
C LEU A 17 -3.43 8.53 8.73
N ALA A 18 -3.87 9.58 8.06
CA ALA A 18 -4.79 10.55 8.63
C ALA A 18 -6.23 10.07 8.47
N THR A 19 -7.01 10.12 9.54
CA THR A 19 -8.43 9.76 9.55
C THR A 19 -9.32 11.01 9.62
N HIS A 20 -10.61 10.89 9.28
CA HIS A 20 -11.53 12.02 9.22
C HIS A 20 -11.74 12.74 10.57
N ASP A 21 -11.52 12.05 11.67
CA ASP A 21 -11.57 12.63 13.02
C ASP A 21 -10.31 13.43 13.40
N GLY A 22 -9.37 13.58 12.46
CA GLY A 22 -8.11 14.30 12.65
C GLY A 22 -7.02 13.48 13.34
N SER A 23 -7.29 12.24 13.70
CA SER A 23 -6.26 11.35 14.28
C SER A 23 -5.24 10.92 13.23
N ILE A 24 -4.02 10.67 13.69
CA ILE A 24 -2.95 10.10 12.87
C ILE A 24 -2.66 8.70 13.36
N TRP A 25 -2.89 7.72 12.51
CA TRP A 25 -2.52 6.34 12.79
C TRP A 25 -1.17 6.01 12.17
N TRP A 26 -0.46 5.05 12.78
CA TRP A 26 0.80 4.54 12.22
C TRP A 26 0.96 3.05 12.51
N THR A 27 1.80 2.40 11.70
CA THR A 27 2.27 1.04 11.96
C THR A 27 3.59 1.09 12.70
N GLY A 28 3.66 0.50 13.89
CA GLY A 28 4.91 0.28 14.63
C GLY A 28 5.55 -1.03 14.21
N GLN A 29 6.27 -1.00 13.08
CA GLN A 29 6.70 -2.20 12.35
C GLN A 29 7.53 -3.16 13.21
N TYR A 30 8.47 -2.64 14.00
CA TYR A 30 9.32 -3.47 14.86
C TYR A 30 8.72 -3.77 16.25
N ALA A 31 7.74 -2.99 16.66
CA ALA A 31 7.09 -3.16 17.96
C ALA A 31 5.81 -4.00 17.90
N ASN A 32 5.42 -4.47 16.72
CA ASN A 32 4.21 -5.28 16.54
C ASN A 32 2.94 -4.58 17.03
N ARG A 33 2.74 -3.31 16.63
CA ARG A 33 1.66 -2.43 17.13
C ARG A 33 1.04 -1.60 16.01
N LEU A 34 -0.19 -1.18 16.23
CA LEU A 34 -0.74 0.02 15.63
C LEU A 34 -0.65 1.14 16.66
N GLY A 35 -0.51 2.37 16.22
CA GLY A 35 -0.58 3.53 17.08
C GLY A 35 -1.53 4.58 16.55
N ARG A 36 -2.11 5.38 17.46
CA ARG A 36 -2.99 6.51 17.17
C ARG A 36 -2.52 7.71 17.96
N LEU A 37 -2.32 8.82 17.26
CA LEU A 37 -1.99 10.13 17.83
C LEU A 37 -3.16 11.08 17.59
N ASP A 38 -3.57 11.77 18.64
CA ASP A 38 -4.37 12.99 18.54
C ASP A 38 -3.39 14.19 18.47
N PRO A 39 -3.25 14.85 17.32
CA PRO A 39 -2.30 15.95 17.17
C PRO A 39 -2.72 17.21 17.95
N THR A 40 -3.98 17.32 18.38
CA THR A 40 -4.50 18.45 19.16
C THR A 40 -4.08 18.35 20.63
N THR A 41 -4.28 17.19 21.24
CA THR A 41 -3.97 16.94 22.64
C THR A 41 -2.57 16.37 22.84
N SER A 42 -1.92 15.90 21.78
CA SER A 42 -0.66 15.14 21.80
C SER A 42 -0.78 13.78 22.50
N ALA A 43 -1.99 13.28 22.73
CA ALA A 43 -2.19 11.95 23.30
C ALA A 43 -1.87 10.88 22.26
N ALA A 44 -1.00 9.94 22.62
CA ALA A 44 -0.63 8.81 21.78
C ALA A 44 -1.02 7.50 22.47
N HIS A 45 -1.74 6.65 21.75
CA HIS A 45 -2.16 5.33 22.20
C HIS A 45 -1.58 4.26 21.28
N GLU A 46 -1.21 3.11 21.86
CA GLU A 46 -0.66 1.99 21.12
C GLU A 46 -1.47 0.71 21.37
N TYR A 47 -1.72 -0.03 20.32
CA TYR A 47 -2.53 -1.24 20.31
C TYR A 47 -1.64 -2.42 19.88
N PRO A 48 -1.27 -3.33 20.80
CA PRO A 48 -0.48 -4.51 20.44
C PRO A 48 -1.28 -5.43 19.51
N LEU A 49 -0.60 -5.96 18.49
CA LEU A 49 -1.21 -6.90 17.57
C LEU A 49 -1.13 -8.32 18.09
N GLN A 50 -2.16 -9.12 17.77
CA GLN A 50 -2.33 -10.47 18.30
C GLN A 50 -1.21 -11.41 17.85
N THR A 51 -0.91 -11.45 16.54
CA THR A 51 0.17 -12.29 16.00
C THR A 51 1.51 -11.61 16.23
N ARG A 52 2.41 -12.30 16.94
CA ARG A 52 3.76 -11.80 17.21
C ARG A 52 4.57 -11.67 15.94
N ASN A 53 5.47 -10.69 15.92
CA ASN A 53 6.38 -10.44 14.80
C ASN A 53 5.64 -10.24 13.47
N SER A 54 4.44 -9.68 13.50
CA SER A 54 3.61 -9.48 12.31
C SER A 54 4.21 -8.50 11.31
N GLY A 55 5.09 -7.59 11.76
CA GLY A 55 5.71 -6.58 10.91
C GLY A 55 4.66 -5.72 10.20
N PRO A 56 3.76 -5.02 10.93
CA PRO A 56 2.71 -4.23 10.32
C PRO A 56 3.35 -3.15 9.43
N HIS A 57 2.85 -3.00 8.19
CA HIS A 57 3.48 -2.14 7.19
C HIS A 57 2.52 -1.08 6.66
N GLY A 58 1.76 -1.38 5.62
CA GLY A 58 0.77 -0.46 5.06
C GLY A 58 -0.51 -0.46 5.87
N LEU A 59 -1.22 0.68 5.91
CA LEU A 59 -2.52 0.79 6.58
C LEU A 59 -3.47 1.71 5.79
N VAL A 60 -4.76 1.43 5.95
CA VAL A 60 -5.87 2.19 5.38
C VAL A 60 -7.08 2.06 6.32
N HIS A 61 -8.04 2.98 6.26
CA HIS A 61 -9.31 2.84 6.99
C HIS A 61 -10.47 2.52 6.05
N ASP A 62 -11.48 1.80 6.56
CA ASP A 62 -12.76 1.61 5.88
C ASP A 62 -13.75 2.75 6.19
N ALA A 63 -14.97 2.64 5.67
CA ALA A 63 -16.02 3.64 5.87
C ALA A 63 -16.48 3.74 7.34
N GLU A 64 -16.34 2.67 8.12
CA GLU A 64 -16.64 2.56 9.53
C GLU A 64 -15.48 2.97 10.42
N ALA A 65 -14.41 3.54 9.84
CA ALA A 65 -13.18 3.96 10.51
C ALA A 65 -12.38 2.81 11.18
N ASN A 66 -12.61 1.55 10.80
CA ASN A 66 -11.71 0.48 11.21
C ASN A 66 -10.39 0.59 10.47
N ILE A 67 -9.30 0.20 11.12
CA ILE A 67 -7.97 0.26 10.53
C ILE A 67 -7.61 -1.11 9.97
N TRP A 68 -7.35 -1.13 8.68
CA TRP A 68 -6.85 -2.31 7.98
C TRP A 68 -5.36 -2.17 7.74
N TYR A 69 -4.60 -3.23 7.95
CA TYR A 69 -3.16 -3.21 7.82
C TYR A 69 -2.61 -4.49 7.18
N THR A 70 -1.45 -4.38 6.59
CA THR A 70 -0.71 -5.54 6.09
C THR A 70 0.24 -6.05 7.16
N ALA A 71 0.07 -7.30 7.60
CA ALA A 71 0.98 -8.00 8.50
C ALA A 71 2.04 -8.72 7.65
N MET A 72 3.00 -7.95 7.17
CA MET A 72 3.94 -8.30 6.09
C MET A 72 4.77 -9.53 6.41
N SER A 73 5.25 -9.67 7.65
CA SER A 73 6.17 -10.74 8.05
C SER A 73 5.48 -12.10 8.28
N VAL A 74 4.15 -12.10 8.43
CA VAL A 74 3.36 -13.31 8.72
C VAL A 74 2.30 -13.59 7.66
N ASN A 75 2.35 -12.84 6.53
CA ASN A 75 1.47 -13.05 5.36
C ASN A 75 -0.02 -13.02 5.72
N ARG A 76 -0.45 -11.91 6.34
CA ARG A 76 -1.86 -11.69 6.71
C ARG A 76 -2.29 -10.28 6.37
N ILE A 77 -3.59 -10.09 6.20
CA ILE A 77 -4.25 -8.79 6.32
C ILE A 77 -4.89 -8.75 7.71
N GLY A 78 -4.73 -7.65 8.42
CA GLY A 78 -5.39 -7.45 9.71
C GLY A 78 -6.42 -6.33 9.63
N ARG A 79 -7.51 -6.46 10.40
CA ARG A 79 -8.51 -5.43 10.67
C ARG A 79 -8.53 -5.18 12.17
N PHE A 80 -8.29 -3.94 12.54
CA PHE A 80 -8.48 -3.44 13.90
C PHE A 80 -9.81 -2.69 13.96
N ASP A 81 -10.74 -3.18 14.75
CA ASP A 81 -12.02 -2.52 15.00
C ASP A 81 -11.79 -1.35 15.96
N SER A 82 -11.98 -0.14 15.48
CA SER A 82 -11.69 1.10 16.22
C SER A 82 -12.63 1.35 17.41
N THR A 83 -13.78 0.69 17.44
CA THR A 83 -14.78 0.79 18.50
C THR A 83 -14.53 -0.20 19.63
N THR A 84 -14.24 -1.47 19.27
CA THR A 84 -14.09 -2.56 20.23
C THR A 84 -12.65 -2.89 20.59
N GLY A 85 -11.69 -2.45 19.76
CA GLY A 85 -10.27 -2.81 19.88
C GLY A 85 -9.95 -4.24 19.44
N ILE A 86 -10.93 -4.96 18.87
CA ILE A 86 -10.73 -6.35 18.42
C ILE A 86 -9.96 -6.38 17.12
N VAL A 87 -8.96 -7.28 17.07
CA VAL A 87 -8.20 -7.56 15.84
C VAL A 87 -8.73 -8.83 15.20
N THR A 88 -9.03 -8.75 13.90
CA THR A 88 -9.34 -9.91 13.05
C THR A 88 -8.24 -10.03 12.00
N GLU A 89 -7.72 -11.24 11.80
CA GLU A 89 -6.66 -11.48 10.81
C GLU A 89 -7.09 -12.49 9.75
N TYR A 90 -6.72 -12.19 8.51
CA TYR A 90 -7.05 -12.96 7.30
C TYR A 90 -5.74 -13.51 6.72
N PRO A 91 -5.44 -14.80 6.90
CA PRO A 91 -4.23 -15.41 6.34
C PRO A 91 -4.33 -15.52 4.81
N MET A 92 -3.18 -15.38 4.14
CA MET A 92 -3.13 -15.64 2.70
C MET A 92 -3.51 -17.09 2.41
N PRO A 93 -4.39 -17.35 1.42
CA PRO A 93 -4.83 -18.72 1.08
C PRO A 93 -3.75 -19.53 0.39
N ASP A 94 -2.71 -18.90 -0.16
CA ASP A 94 -1.59 -19.54 -0.84
C ASP A 94 -0.30 -19.26 -0.06
N PRO A 95 0.49 -20.29 0.31
CA PRO A 95 1.76 -20.11 1.02
C PRO A 95 2.83 -19.37 0.22
N GLN A 96 2.67 -19.27 -1.10
CA GLN A 96 3.54 -18.46 -1.96
C GLN A 96 3.16 -16.98 -1.98
N ALA A 97 1.97 -16.62 -1.54
CA ALA A 97 1.53 -15.23 -1.39
C ALA A 97 2.17 -14.60 -0.16
N ARG A 98 3.32 -13.97 -0.34
CA ARG A 98 4.15 -13.45 0.75
C ARG A 98 4.38 -11.95 0.63
N GLY A 99 4.60 -11.34 1.80
CA GLY A 99 4.94 -9.93 1.92
C GLY A 99 3.81 -8.99 1.46
N PRO A 100 2.57 -9.08 2.02
CA PRO A 100 1.54 -8.10 1.75
C PRO A 100 2.04 -6.72 2.16
N HIS A 101 1.89 -5.72 1.25
CA HIS A 101 2.62 -4.47 1.38
C HIS A 101 1.70 -3.25 1.48
N THR A 102 1.15 -2.78 0.39
CA THR A 102 0.31 -1.58 0.35
C THR A 102 -1.15 -1.95 0.15
N PRO A 103 -2.06 -1.62 1.08
CA PRO A 103 -3.50 -1.84 0.94
C PRO A 103 -4.19 -0.57 0.44
N ILE A 104 -5.33 -0.73 -0.26
CA ILE A 104 -6.23 0.35 -0.68
C ILE A 104 -7.65 -0.19 -0.84
N PHE A 105 -8.66 0.59 -0.46
CA PHE A 105 -10.05 0.28 -0.78
C PHE A 105 -10.46 0.83 -2.14
N ASP A 106 -11.25 0.05 -2.88
CA ASP A 106 -11.98 0.58 -4.02
C ASP A 106 -13.33 1.19 -3.59
N GLN A 107 -14.02 1.81 -4.55
CA GLN A 107 -15.31 2.48 -4.32
C GLN A 107 -16.45 1.50 -3.96
N LYS A 108 -16.23 0.18 -4.10
CA LYS A 108 -17.18 -0.88 -3.72
C LYS A 108 -16.85 -1.50 -2.36
N GLY A 109 -15.83 -0.98 -1.68
CA GLY A 109 -15.38 -1.47 -0.37
C GLY A 109 -14.60 -2.79 -0.43
N MET A 110 -14.05 -3.17 -1.59
CA MET A 110 -13.10 -4.27 -1.68
C MET A 110 -11.70 -3.78 -1.31
N LEU A 111 -10.99 -4.54 -0.49
CA LEU A 111 -9.63 -4.23 -0.11
C LEU A 111 -8.65 -4.87 -1.09
N TRP A 112 -7.95 -4.04 -1.84
CA TRP A 112 -6.87 -4.45 -2.73
C TRP A 112 -5.53 -4.29 -2.04
N PHE A 113 -4.58 -5.16 -2.35
CA PHE A 113 -3.23 -5.07 -1.78
C PHE A 113 -2.19 -5.72 -2.69
N THR A 114 -0.99 -5.19 -2.62
CA THR A 114 0.17 -5.77 -3.30
C THR A 114 0.86 -6.80 -2.41
N LEU A 115 1.49 -7.81 -3.04
CA LEU A 115 2.35 -8.77 -2.38
C LEU A 115 3.73 -8.77 -3.06
N GLN A 116 4.78 -8.62 -2.26
CA GLN A 116 6.15 -8.54 -2.76
C GLN A 116 6.65 -9.85 -3.39
N SER A 117 5.87 -10.91 -3.29
CA SER A 117 6.12 -12.20 -3.97
C SER A 117 5.61 -12.25 -5.42
N GLY A 118 5.25 -11.11 -6.02
CA GLY A 118 4.80 -11.05 -7.42
C GLY A 118 3.30 -11.31 -7.59
N MET A 119 2.48 -10.83 -6.66
CA MET A 119 1.03 -11.00 -6.73
C MET A 119 0.30 -9.71 -6.35
N VAL A 120 -0.96 -9.62 -6.78
CA VAL A 120 -1.95 -8.66 -6.27
C VAL A 120 -3.11 -9.44 -5.67
N GLY A 121 -3.56 -9.01 -4.49
CA GLY A 121 -4.70 -9.62 -3.79
C GLY A 121 -5.90 -8.69 -3.70
N ARG A 122 -7.09 -9.29 -3.60
CA ARG A 122 -8.34 -8.62 -3.27
C ARG A 122 -9.03 -9.38 -2.13
N LEU A 123 -9.32 -8.68 -1.03
CA LEU A 123 -10.08 -9.21 0.09
C LEU A 123 -11.49 -8.62 0.07
N THR A 124 -12.50 -9.46 0.25
CA THR A 124 -13.90 -9.07 0.46
C THR A 124 -14.15 -8.96 1.96
N PRO A 125 -14.27 -7.74 2.54
CA PRO A 125 -14.34 -7.56 4.00
C PRO A 125 -15.50 -8.31 4.68
N GLN A 126 -16.64 -8.43 3.98
CA GLN A 126 -17.87 -9.05 4.52
C GLN A 126 -17.73 -10.57 4.71
N THR A 127 -16.93 -11.22 3.89
CA THR A 127 -16.77 -12.69 3.90
C THR A 127 -15.39 -13.15 4.36
N GLY A 128 -14.39 -12.26 4.30
CA GLY A 128 -12.99 -12.61 4.52
C GLY A 128 -12.34 -13.35 3.34
N GLU A 129 -13.07 -13.53 2.22
CA GLU A 129 -12.53 -14.19 1.03
C GLU A 129 -11.38 -13.39 0.42
N ILE A 130 -10.24 -14.04 0.18
CA ILE A 130 -9.10 -13.46 -0.53
C ILE A 130 -8.94 -14.14 -1.89
N LYS A 131 -8.92 -13.33 -2.95
CA LYS A 131 -8.54 -13.75 -4.31
C LYS A 131 -7.17 -13.20 -4.63
N LEU A 132 -6.35 -14.01 -5.29
CA LEU A 132 -4.98 -13.66 -5.67
C LEU A 132 -4.80 -13.76 -7.17
N SER A 133 -3.96 -12.88 -7.73
CA SER A 133 -3.52 -12.96 -9.12
C SER A 133 -1.99 -12.77 -9.17
N ALA A 134 -1.30 -13.72 -9.80
CA ALA A 134 0.12 -13.60 -10.05
C ALA A 134 0.37 -12.61 -11.21
N THR A 135 1.44 -11.86 -11.10
CA THR A 135 1.89 -10.98 -12.18
C THR A 135 2.36 -11.81 -13.39
N PRO A 136 2.07 -11.38 -14.63
CA PRO A 136 2.51 -12.10 -15.83
C PRO A 136 4.03 -12.24 -15.93
N THR A 137 4.76 -11.22 -15.52
CA THR A 137 6.22 -11.27 -15.46
C THR A 137 6.69 -11.91 -14.15
N ALA A 138 7.60 -12.85 -14.27
CA ALA A 138 8.21 -13.52 -13.10
C ALA A 138 9.12 -12.57 -12.29
N ASN A 139 9.29 -12.86 -11.01
CA ASN A 139 10.19 -12.15 -10.10
C ASN A 139 9.89 -10.65 -9.95
N THR A 140 8.67 -10.22 -10.15
CA THR A 140 8.21 -8.86 -9.88
C THR A 140 8.12 -8.59 -8.37
N TYR A 141 7.99 -7.31 -8.04
CA TYR A 141 7.90 -6.85 -6.65
C TYR A 141 6.82 -5.75 -6.55
N PRO A 142 5.53 -6.11 -6.68
CA PRO A 142 4.43 -5.17 -6.55
C PRO A 142 4.52 -4.38 -5.26
N TYR A 143 4.44 -3.03 -5.37
CA TYR A 143 4.73 -2.13 -4.26
C TYR A 143 3.56 -1.18 -4.00
N GLY A 144 3.59 0.04 -4.54
CA GLY A 144 2.48 0.98 -4.44
C GLY A 144 1.27 0.52 -5.26
N ILE A 145 0.06 0.75 -4.76
CA ILE A 145 -1.20 0.46 -5.44
C ILE A 145 -2.19 1.61 -5.21
N GLN A 146 -2.96 1.95 -6.24
CA GLN A 146 -4.06 2.91 -6.19
C GLN A 146 -5.21 2.45 -7.09
N VAL A 147 -6.41 2.95 -6.84
CA VAL A 147 -7.61 2.62 -7.62
C VAL A 147 -8.09 3.85 -8.37
N ASN A 148 -8.37 3.72 -9.67
CA ASN A 148 -8.84 4.81 -10.49
C ASN A 148 -10.35 5.07 -10.35
N SER A 149 -10.88 6.08 -11.06
CA SER A 149 -12.31 6.46 -11.00
C SER A 149 -13.26 5.34 -11.43
N LYS A 150 -12.77 4.38 -12.21
CA LYS A 150 -13.54 3.22 -12.73
C LYS A 150 -13.43 1.97 -11.85
N GLY A 151 -12.78 2.07 -10.70
CA GLY A 151 -12.57 0.94 -9.78
C GLY A 151 -11.48 -0.02 -10.25
N VAL A 152 -10.60 0.38 -11.16
CA VAL A 152 -9.49 -0.44 -11.65
C VAL A 152 -8.27 -0.18 -10.79
N PRO A 153 -7.72 -1.22 -10.10
CA PRO A 153 -6.48 -1.09 -9.37
C PRO A 153 -5.28 -0.99 -10.31
N TRP A 154 -4.37 -0.08 -9.97
CA TRP A 154 -3.09 0.12 -10.63
C TRP A 154 -1.97 -0.04 -9.62
N TYR A 155 -0.91 -0.75 -9.97
CA TYR A 155 0.24 -0.96 -9.12
C TYR A 155 1.56 -0.67 -9.86
N VAL A 156 2.63 -0.50 -9.11
CA VAL A 156 3.98 -0.37 -9.64
C VAL A 156 4.85 -1.56 -9.24
N ASP A 157 5.75 -1.98 -10.13
CA ASP A 157 6.74 -3.03 -9.86
C ASP A 157 8.08 -2.41 -9.49
N PHE A 158 8.40 -2.44 -8.20
CA PHE A 158 9.65 -1.84 -7.69
C PHE A 158 10.92 -2.61 -8.07
N ARG A 159 10.81 -3.86 -8.47
CA ARG A 159 11.96 -4.65 -8.96
C ARG A 159 12.14 -4.52 -10.47
N GLY A 160 11.10 -4.21 -11.19
CA GLY A 160 11.09 -4.03 -12.63
C GLY A 160 10.67 -2.62 -13.07
N ASN A 161 10.74 -2.39 -14.38
CA ASN A 161 10.41 -1.11 -14.99
C ASN A 161 8.97 -1.13 -15.54
N ARG A 162 7.97 -1.40 -14.69
CA ARG A 162 6.59 -1.49 -15.20
C ARG A 162 5.53 -1.02 -14.23
N ILE A 163 4.39 -0.69 -14.81
CA ILE A 163 3.13 -0.44 -14.12
C ILE A 163 2.20 -1.59 -14.48
N GLY A 164 1.34 -2.01 -13.57
CA GLY A 164 0.31 -3.00 -13.85
C GLY A 164 -1.08 -2.49 -13.51
N SER A 165 -2.09 -2.99 -14.23
CA SER A 165 -3.50 -2.84 -13.87
C SER A 165 -4.14 -4.20 -13.67
N VAL A 166 -5.16 -4.25 -12.82
CA VAL A 166 -5.92 -5.47 -12.53
C VAL A 166 -7.36 -5.27 -12.93
N ASP A 167 -7.89 -6.14 -13.78
CA ASP A 167 -9.33 -6.16 -14.04
C ASP A 167 -10.08 -6.55 -12.77
N PRO A 168 -10.98 -5.70 -12.24
CA PRO A 168 -11.58 -5.93 -10.92
C PRO A 168 -12.58 -7.09 -10.89
N VAL A 169 -12.99 -7.64 -12.03
CA VAL A 169 -13.92 -8.75 -12.12
C VAL A 169 -13.19 -10.08 -12.34
N SER A 170 -12.39 -10.13 -13.41
CA SER A 170 -11.66 -11.35 -13.80
C SER A 170 -10.35 -11.57 -13.05
N MET A 171 -9.83 -10.57 -12.36
CA MET A 171 -8.51 -10.54 -11.71
C MET A 171 -7.33 -10.64 -12.70
N VAL A 172 -7.59 -10.49 -14.02
CA VAL A 172 -6.53 -10.52 -15.03
C VAL A 172 -5.65 -9.28 -14.90
N ILE A 173 -4.34 -9.50 -14.85
CA ILE A 173 -3.33 -8.43 -14.79
C ILE A 173 -2.83 -8.11 -16.19
N ARG A 174 -2.72 -6.80 -16.47
CA ARG A 174 -2.01 -6.27 -17.66
C ARG A 174 -0.82 -5.45 -17.17
N GLU A 175 0.32 -5.62 -17.83
CA GLU A 175 1.56 -4.91 -17.51
C GLU A 175 1.94 -3.96 -18.65
N TYR A 176 2.48 -2.81 -18.27
CA TYR A 176 2.90 -1.73 -19.14
C TYR A 176 4.36 -1.40 -18.85
N PRO A 177 5.31 -1.78 -19.70
CA PRO A 177 6.72 -1.46 -19.51
C PRO A 177 6.94 0.05 -19.61
N LEU A 178 7.74 0.58 -18.71
CA LEU A 178 8.21 1.96 -18.79
C LEU A 178 9.35 2.07 -19.81
N PRO A 179 9.54 3.27 -20.42
CA PRO A 179 10.52 3.44 -21.50
C PRO A 179 11.97 3.11 -21.12
N ASP A 180 12.35 3.41 -19.88
CA ASP A 180 13.72 3.15 -19.42
C ASP A 180 13.77 1.85 -18.61
N PRO A 181 14.61 0.87 -19.01
CA PRO A 181 14.74 -0.41 -18.31
C PRO A 181 15.34 -0.29 -16.89
N ALA A 182 15.99 0.84 -16.58
CA ALA A 182 16.51 1.11 -15.25
C ALA A 182 15.46 1.74 -14.31
N ALA A 183 14.26 2.06 -14.80
CA ALA A 183 13.20 2.60 -13.96
C ALA A 183 12.81 1.61 -12.85
N ARG A 184 12.57 2.15 -11.66
CA ARG A 184 12.10 1.39 -10.48
C ARG A 184 11.00 2.19 -9.81
N PRO A 185 9.78 2.13 -10.37
CA PRO A 185 8.64 2.87 -9.83
C PRO A 185 8.28 2.32 -8.44
N ARG A 186 8.09 3.22 -7.47
CA ARG A 186 7.92 2.83 -6.07
C ARG A 186 6.57 3.21 -5.48
N ARG A 187 6.19 4.48 -5.57
CA ARG A 187 4.87 4.96 -5.12
C ARG A 187 4.04 5.38 -6.32
N ILE A 188 2.76 5.41 -6.13
CA ILE A 188 1.78 5.65 -7.20
C ILE A 188 0.68 6.57 -6.68
N ALA A 189 0.21 7.46 -7.54
CA ALA A 189 -0.97 8.28 -7.35
C ALA A 189 -1.79 8.28 -8.64
N ILE A 190 -3.09 8.53 -8.53
CA ILE A 190 -3.98 8.65 -9.69
C ILE A 190 -4.69 9.99 -9.60
N THR A 191 -4.62 10.77 -10.67
CA THR A 191 -5.29 12.07 -10.78
C THR A 191 -6.73 11.91 -11.29
N PRO A 192 -7.60 12.95 -11.15
CA PRO A 192 -9.01 12.85 -11.57
C PRO A 192 -9.24 12.54 -13.05
N ASP A 193 -8.23 12.73 -13.89
CA ASP A 193 -8.22 12.36 -15.30
C ASP A 193 -7.80 10.89 -15.53
N ASP A 194 -7.71 10.09 -14.48
CA ASP A 194 -7.23 8.69 -14.45
C ASP A 194 -5.78 8.51 -14.90
N ALA A 195 -4.99 9.57 -14.99
CA ALA A 195 -3.56 9.42 -15.25
C ALA A 195 -2.84 8.82 -14.04
N VAL A 196 -1.93 7.89 -14.32
CA VAL A 196 -1.15 7.19 -13.30
C VAL A 196 0.19 7.89 -13.13
N TRP A 197 0.43 8.44 -11.94
CA TRP A 197 1.68 9.06 -11.56
C TRP A 197 2.51 8.12 -10.71
N TYR A 198 3.82 8.13 -10.90
CA TYR A 198 4.74 7.29 -10.14
C TYR A 198 6.04 8.02 -9.81
N THR A 199 6.63 7.68 -8.69
CA THR A 199 7.98 8.09 -8.34
C THR A 199 8.96 7.03 -8.81
N ASP A 200 9.93 7.39 -9.64
CA ASP A 200 11.03 6.49 -10.03
C ASP A 200 12.19 6.66 -9.04
N TYR A 201 12.21 5.77 -8.07
CA TYR A 201 13.19 5.78 -6.98
C TYR A 201 14.63 5.65 -7.47
N ALA A 202 14.89 4.81 -8.47
CA ALA A 202 16.26 4.52 -8.92
C ALA A 202 16.85 5.66 -9.77
N ARG A 203 16.01 6.39 -10.51
CA ARG A 203 16.48 7.40 -11.47
C ARG A 203 16.21 8.83 -11.02
N GLY A 204 15.43 9.02 -9.95
CA GLY A 204 15.09 10.34 -9.43
C GLY A 204 14.06 11.09 -10.29
N TYR A 205 13.10 10.40 -10.89
CA TYR A 205 12.07 11.01 -11.74
C TYR A 205 10.69 10.93 -11.10
N LEU A 206 9.86 11.89 -11.47
CA LEU A 206 8.41 11.79 -11.40
C LEU A 206 7.91 11.42 -12.79
N GLY A 207 7.14 10.35 -12.89
CA GLY A 207 6.58 9.89 -14.15
C GLY A 207 5.04 9.98 -14.17
N ARG A 208 4.48 10.19 -15.36
CA ARG A 208 3.05 10.16 -15.65
C ARG A 208 2.81 9.19 -16.81
N PHE A 209 2.00 8.19 -16.58
CA PHE A 209 1.51 7.27 -17.57
C PHE A 209 0.03 7.59 -17.87
N ASP A 210 -0.30 7.67 -19.14
CA ASP A 210 -1.67 7.87 -19.64
C ASP A 210 -2.25 6.52 -20.07
N PRO A 211 -3.23 5.95 -19.32
CA PRO A 211 -3.81 4.65 -19.67
C PRO A 211 -4.57 4.62 -21.00
N ALA A 212 -5.07 5.76 -21.47
CA ALA A 212 -5.84 5.84 -22.72
C ALA A 212 -4.94 5.78 -23.95
N THR A 213 -3.74 6.36 -23.88
CA THR A 213 -2.81 6.46 -25.01
C THR A 213 -1.58 5.58 -24.88
N GLY A 214 -1.29 5.09 -23.67
CA GLY A 214 -0.04 4.39 -23.34
C GLY A 214 1.19 5.29 -23.26
N GLN A 215 1.02 6.61 -23.37
CA GLN A 215 2.14 7.56 -23.34
C GLN A 215 2.70 7.71 -21.93
N VAL A 216 4.03 7.79 -21.85
CA VAL A 216 4.78 8.11 -20.63
C VAL A 216 5.48 9.46 -20.79
N ARG A 217 5.40 10.29 -19.75
CA ARG A 217 6.19 11.52 -19.62
C ARG A 217 6.90 11.46 -18.27
N GLU A 218 8.15 11.93 -18.27
CA GLU A 218 8.98 11.89 -17.06
C GLU A 218 9.67 13.22 -16.84
N TRP A 219 9.78 13.65 -15.58
CA TRP A 219 10.46 14.87 -15.16
C TRP A 219 11.50 14.53 -14.10
N LEU A 220 12.72 14.98 -14.31
CA LEU A 220 13.76 14.84 -13.30
C LEU A 220 13.38 15.66 -12.07
N SER A 221 13.44 15.04 -10.88
CA SER A 221 13.17 15.76 -9.63
C SER A 221 14.23 16.83 -9.35
N PRO A 222 13.90 17.92 -8.62
CA PRO A 222 14.84 19.02 -8.34
C PRO A 222 16.15 18.56 -7.71
N GLY A 223 16.15 17.50 -6.92
CA GLY A 223 17.36 16.88 -6.33
C GLY A 223 18.15 16.03 -7.30
N GLY A 224 17.75 15.94 -8.58
CA GLY A 224 18.43 15.13 -9.59
C GLY A 224 18.32 13.63 -9.36
N LYS A 225 19.19 12.88 -10.04
CA LYS A 225 19.19 11.39 -9.99
C LYS A 225 19.43 10.81 -8.59
N GLN A 226 20.03 11.58 -7.69
CA GLN A 226 20.34 11.17 -6.31
C GLN A 226 19.19 11.43 -5.32
N SER A 227 18.06 11.99 -5.78
CA SER A 227 16.96 12.38 -4.90
C SER A 227 16.19 11.21 -4.29
N LEU A 228 16.25 10.03 -4.91
CA LEU A 228 15.60 8.81 -4.45
C LEU A 228 14.13 9.05 -4.02
N PRO A 229 13.26 9.58 -4.89
CA PRO A 229 11.91 9.97 -4.50
C PRO A 229 11.14 8.75 -3.99
N TYR A 230 10.68 8.85 -2.75
CA TYR A 230 10.01 7.72 -2.10
C TYR A 230 8.48 7.79 -2.27
N GLY A 231 7.84 8.91 -1.90
CA GLY A 231 6.40 9.12 -1.91
C GLY A 231 6.01 10.51 -2.33
#